data_a56672edcc3c58d1627452d43e0ca82b
#
_entry.id   a56672edcc3c58d1627452d43e0ca82b
#
_cell.length_a   1.000
_cell.length_b   1.000
_cell.length_c   1.000
_cell.angle_alpha   90.00
_cell.angle_beta   90.00
_cell.angle_gamma   90.00
#
_symmetry.space_group_name_H-M   'P 1'
#
loop_
_entity.id
_entity.type
_entity.pdbx_description
1 polymer ?
#
loop_
_entity_poly.entity_id
_entity_poly.type
_entity_poly.pdbx_seq_one_letter_code
_entity_poly.pdbx_strand_id
1 'polypeptide(L)'
;MPIRIAAPHPRVRTLAGALTCVALLTTPAHAVPITVQDATGKPLPTVMVSRQPVQAAAVDTSDNGYPASAKPQQAYVELARFTDAQGQADIPAAEHPWKIRLRKPGYQDQSLLAADLGSKPIVMAAESDPAALAEQQPANAWSSTIDFANAALKKEFMLQCNFCHQQGGAMLRRERSADDWDSAIKRMVRYGARLSTEGQKTIPALLEAHWKKIHANPALVPAGTPWNPALAQATIRELPIGDSMSQMHDLLLHTNGMVYVGDNLQDRVYEVDPATGKYTVYKIPPRPGDQLGGLLAGRLRDFPKHETYQGIHSLAESPKDGHIFITPSYQRRLIEFDPQTKAFRYHEMDSGFYPHTLRFDAKDRVWFTLALSNQVGMYDRAANKFTLYDLPFRSLMERITVKLTPFIFKLLGWGIPVANYVKVDHVSTGVPLPYGIDVTPDGKAWIARLHTDEIASVDPDSGKVTMIKTPFSAPRRLRSDRDGNLWIVAFNASQIARYTPSTGQFLRLDLPVVPKGSDTPYSLNVDRARHQVWVNGTNSDSVYRYDIATQAWSMFPMQRRVTFTRDVEISPKGQVYVTSASFPSWHIEDAQPTLIEITPR
;
A
#
# COMPACT_ATOMS: atom_id res chain seq x y z
N MET A 1 -45.93 15.41 74.17
CA MET A 1 -45.00 16.12 75.06
C MET A 1 -43.72 15.33 75.19
N PRO A 2 -42.68 15.97 75.27
CA PRO A 2 -41.42 15.74 74.49
C PRO A 2 -40.34 15.13 75.40
N ILE A 3 -39.22 14.75 74.80
CA ILE A 3 -37.91 15.13 75.30
C ILE A 3 -36.88 14.85 74.16
N ARG A 4 -36.18 15.92 73.79
CA ARG A 4 -34.97 15.90 72.93
C ARG A 4 -33.79 15.37 73.71
N ILE A 5 -32.99 14.48 73.12
CA ILE A 5 -31.62 14.28 73.55
C ILE A 5 -30.75 14.40 72.32
N ALA A 6 -29.81 15.37 72.34
CA ALA A 6 -28.81 15.64 71.33
C ALA A 6 -27.67 14.63 71.50
N ALA A 7 -27.18 14.09 70.36
CA ALA A 7 -25.97 13.33 70.25
C ALA A 7 -24.88 14.16 69.56
N PRO A 8 -23.59 14.01 69.92
CA PRO A 8 -22.52 14.88 69.50
C PRO A 8 -21.96 14.43 68.14
N HIS A 9 -21.61 15.40 67.28
CA HIS A 9 -20.95 15.19 66.00
C HIS A 9 -19.47 14.76 66.20
N PRO A 10 -18.96 13.76 65.47
CA PRO A 10 -17.53 13.53 65.38
C PRO A 10 -16.90 14.51 64.36
N ARG A 11 -15.83 15.16 64.82
CA ARG A 11 -14.98 16.01 64.00
C ARG A 11 -14.21 15.15 62.99
N VAL A 12 -14.49 15.32 61.71
CA VAL A 12 -13.70 14.80 60.61
C VAL A 12 -12.43 15.66 60.48
N ARG A 13 -11.29 15.08 60.77
CA ARG A 13 -9.97 15.64 60.45
C ARG A 13 -9.72 15.40 58.96
N THR A 14 -9.74 16.45 58.18
CA THR A 14 -9.27 16.47 56.80
C THR A 14 -7.73 16.32 56.79
N LEU A 15 -7.22 15.15 56.42
CA LEU A 15 -5.84 14.99 56.00
C LEU A 15 -5.75 15.51 54.56
N ALA A 16 -5.13 16.68 54.38
CA ALA A 16 -4.70 17.15 53.08
C ALA A 16 -3.48 16.33 52.63
N GLY A 17 -3.72 15.28 51.86
CA GLY A 17 -2.67 14.56 51.17
C GLY A 17 -2.22 15.40 49.98
N ALA A 18 -1.01 15.97 50.02
CA ALA A 18 -0.36 16.56 48.88
C ALA A 18 -0.07 15.46 47.85
N LEU A 19 -0.87 15.38 46.79
CA LEU A 19 -0.51 14.66 45.57
C LEU A 19 0.63 15.41 44.90
N THR A 20 1.86 14.97 45.10
CA THR A 20 2.99 15.38 44.28
C THR A 20 2.80 14.72 42.91
N CYS A 21 2.22 15.47 41.96
CA CYS A 21 2.31 15.14 40.56
C CYS A 21 3.80 15.19 40.17
N VAL A 22 4.45 14.04 40.14
CA VAL A 22 5.71 13.88 39.41
C VAL A 22 5.34 13.99 37.94
N ALA A 23 5.40 15.20 37.38
CA ALA A 23 5.47 15.40 35.97
C ALA A 23 6.77 14.70 35.50
N LEU A 24 6.65 13.54 34.89
CA LEU A 24 7.71 12.98 34.08
C LEU A 24 7.99 13.99 32.97
N LEU A 25 8.92 14.88 33.23
CA LEU A 25 9.56 15.71 32.21
C LEU A 25 10.27 14.72 31.28
N THR A 26 9.60 14.32 30.21
CA THR A 26 10.28 13.74 29.06
C THR A 26 11.23 14.82 28.58
N THR A 27 12.50 14.68 28.88
CA THR A 27 13.55 15.50 28.27
C THR A 27 13.37 15.37 26.78
N PRO A 28 13.24 16.48 26.03
CA PRO A 28 13.18 16.40 24.59
C PRO A 28 14.45 15.67 24.12
N ALA A 29 14.28 14.60 23.36
CA ALA A 29 15.41 13.87 22.80
C ALA A 29 16.31 14.89 22.11
N HIS A 30 17.55 15.04 22.59
CA HIS A 30 18.50 15.99 22.02
C HIS A 30 18.64 15.71 20.53
N ALA A 31 18.32 16.70 19.69
CA ALA A 31 18.56 16.58 18.26
C ALA A 31 20.06 16.69 18.00
N VAL A 32 20.57 15.80 17.15
CA VAL A 32 21.96 15.82 16.70
C VAL A 32 21.98 16.58 15.38
N PRO A 33 22.65 17.75 15.31
CA PRO A 33 22.78 18.51 14.08
C PRO A 33 23.74 17.75 13.13
N ILE A 34 23.29 17.51 11.92
CA ILE A 34 24.06 16.88 10.85
C ILE A 34 24.29 17.92 9.77
N THR A 35 25.55 18.15 9.41
CA THR A 35 25.93 19.00 8.28
C THR A 35 26.57 18.14 7.20
N VAL A 36 26.13 18.29 5.97
CA VAL A 36 26.63 17.50 4.82
C VAL A 36 27.13 18.43 3.72
N GLN A 37 28.28 18.14 3.18
CA GLN A 37 28.92 18.88 2.08
C GLN A 37 29.53 17.93 1.05
N ASP A 38 29.79 18.43 -0.15
CA ASP A 38 30.57 17.70 -1.15
C ASP A 38 32.09 17.78 -0.88
N ALA A 39 32.88 17.10 -1.72
CA ALA A 39 34.35 17.07 -1.61
C ALA A 39 35.00 18.44 -1.80
N THR A 40 34.30 19.45 -2.33
CA THR A 40 34.78 20.84 -2.49
C THR A 40 34.44 21.72 -1.31
N GLY A 41 33.70 21.21 -0.32
CA GLY A 41 33.21 21.96 0.83
C GLY A 41 31.88 22.68 0.59
N LYS A 42 31.23 22.48 -0.55
CA LYS A 42 29.92 23.07 -0.86
C LYS A 42 28.80 22.33 -0.12
N PRO A 43 27.87 23.05 0.56
CA PRO A 43 26.72 22.42 1.19
C PRO A 43 25.92 21.54 0.24
N LEU A 44 25.48 20.36 0.69
CA LEU A 44 24.64 19.45 -0.07
C LEU A 44 23.18 19.49 0.44
N PRO A 45 22.28 20.18 -0.25
CA PRO A 45 20.85 20.13 0.07
C PRO A 45 20.22 18.82 -0.37
N THR A 46 19.07 18.51 0.22
CA THR A 46 18.24 17.32 -0.12
C THR A 46 18.96 15.97 0.04
N VAL A 47 19.94 15.87 0.93
CA VAL A 47 20.46 14.59 1.37
C VAL A 47 19.45 13.97 2.33
N MET A 48 18.98 12.76 2.06
CA MET A 48 18.18 11.99 3.01
C MET A 48 19.09 11.46 4.11
N VAL A 49 18.89 11.94 5.32
CA VAL A 49 19.59 11.51 6.53
C VAL A 49 18.65 10.60 7.31
N SER A 50 18.85 9.30 7.24
CA SER A 50 18.00 8.30 7.89
C SER A 50 18.66 7.79 9.16
N ARG A 51 17.96 7.92 10.29
CA ARG A 51 18.33 7.28 11.57
C ARG A 51 17.75 5.87 11.60
N GLN A 52 18.61 4.88 11.75
CA GLN A 52 18.28 3.47 11.76
C GLN A 52 18.87 2.77 13.01
N PRO A 53 18.29 1.68 13.50
CA PRO A 53 18.95 0.88 14.56
C PRO A 53 20.22 0.24 14.02
N VAL A 54 21.20 0.00 14.90
CA VAL A 54 22.41 -0.77 14.53
C VAL A 54 22.02 -2.22 14.26
N GLN A 55 21.09 -2.77 15.05
CA GLN A 55 20.52 -4.10 14.84
C GLN A 55 19.02 -3.98 14.62
N ALA A 56 18.50 -4.59 13.56
CA ALA A 56 17.06 -4.66 13.33
C ALA A 56 16.39 -5.51 14.42
N ALA A 57 15.18 -5.11 14.83
CA ALA A 57 14.35 -5.95 15.69
C ALA A 57 13.81 -7.14 14.91
N ALA A 58 13.92 -8.34 15.47
CA ALA A 58 13.26 -9.51 14.91
C ALA A 58 11.80 -9.57 15.39
N VAL A 59 10.88 -9.91 14.49
CA VAL A 59 9.49 -10.18 14.85
C VAL A 59 9.41 -11.52 15.56
N ASP A 60 8.82 -11.55 16.76
CA ASP A 60 8.55 -12.80 17.47
C ASP A 60 7.32 -13.50 16.86
N THR A 61 7.56 -14.58 16.13
CA THR A 61 6.52 -15.41 15.53
C THR A 61 6.22 -16.69 16.30
N SER A 62 6.79 -16.86 17.51
CA SER A 62 6.73 -18.10 18.28
C SER A 62 5.32 -18.50 18.71
N ASP A 63 4.40 -17.54 18.82
CA ASP A 63 3.02 -17.77 19.28
C ASP A 63 1.95 -17.77 18.18
N ASN A 64 2.32 -17.76 16.91
CA ASN A 64 1.44 -17.67 15.76
C ASN A 64 0.64 -16.36 15.65
N GLY A 65 0.65 -15.47 16.61
CA GLY A 65 -0.12 -14.22 16.62
C GLY A 65 -1.65 -14.40 16.70
N TYR A 66 -2.17 -15.52 17.21
CA TYR A 66 -3.61 -15.65 17.50
C TYR A 66 -4.02 -14.70 18.64
N PRO A 67 -5.28 -14.21 18.65
CA PRO A 67 -5.72 -13.21 19.63
C PRO A 67 -5.46 -13.61 21.09
N ALA A 68 -5.62 -14.90 21.42
CA ALA A 68 -5.42 -15.41 22.79
C ALA A 68 -3.95 -15.46 23.21
N SER A 69 -3.02 -15.49 22.28
CA SER A 69 -1.58 -15.60 22.50
C SER A 69 -0.79 -14.41 21.97
N ALA A 70 -1.47 -13.41 21.41
CA ALA A 70 -0.83 -12.24 20.80
C ALA A 70 0.03 -11.48 21.83
N LYS A 71 1.29 -11.25 21.47
CA LYS A 71 2.28 -10.56 22.30
C LYS A 71 2.57 -9.17 21.77
N PRO A 72 2.61 -8.15 22.65
CA PRO A 72 3.11 -6.83 22.28
C PRO A 72 4.58 -6.91 21.83
N GLN A 73 4.90 -6.18 20.78
CA GLN A 73 6.25 -6.07 20.23
C GLN A 73 6.65 -4.60 20.12
N GLN A 74 7.94 -4.35 19.94
CA GLN A 74 8.47 -3.01 19.79
C GLN A 74 9.17 -2.88 18.43
N ALA A 75 8.62 -2.05 17.52
CA ALA A 75 9.34 -1.64 16.35
C ALA A 75 10.35 -0.54 16.69
N TYR A 76 11.53 -0.61 16.11
CA TYR A 76 12.45 0.52 16.11
C TYR A 76 11.97 1.54 15.06
N VAL A 77 11.56 2.72 15.54
CA VAL A 77 11.13 3.79 14.64
C VAL A 77 12.34 4.36 13.92
N GLU A 78 12.44 4.07 12.63
CA GLU A 78 13.40 4.71 11.75
C GLU A 78 12.86 6.07 11.34
N LEU A 79 13.75 7.05 11.15
CA LEU A 79 13.35 8.41 10.82
C LEU A 79 14.30 9.00 9.81
N ALA A 80 13.77 9.58 8.74
CA ALA A 80 14.53 10.35 7.77
C ALA A 80 14.09 11.80 7.75
N ARG A 81 15.06 12.69 7.63
CA ARG A 81 14.93 14.09 7.27
C ARG A 81 15.85 14.42 6.11
N PHE A 82 15.61 15.55 5.48
CA PHE A 82 16.40 15.98 4.35
C PHE A 82 17.18 17.23 4.72
N THR A 83 18.40 17.33 4.26
CA THR A 83 19.21 18.54 4.47
C THR A 83 18.59 19.73 3.72
N ASP A 84 18.67 20.89 4.35
CA ASP A 84 18.24 22.17 3.81
C ASP A 84 19.25 22.78 2.80
N ALA A 85 19.05 24.02 2.39
CA ALA A 85 19.93 24.72 1.47
C ALA A 85 21.36 24.91 2.00
N GLN A 86 21.54 24.88 3.32
CA GLN A 86 22.84 24.95 4.02
C GLN A 86 23.46 23.57 4.26
N GLY A 87 22.83 22.51 3.75
CA GLY A 87 23.29 21.14 3.97
C GLY A 87 23.04 20.63 5.39
N GLN A 88 22.07 21.18 6.11
CA GLN A 88 21.83 20.88 7.53
C GLN A 88 20.52 20.10 7.73
N ALA A 89 20.54 19.15 8.66
CA ALA A 89 19.37 18.43 9.14
C ALA A 89 19.53 18.07 10.62
N ASP A 90 18.49 18.25 11.42
CA ASP A 90 18.47 17.85 12.83
C ASP A 90 17.85 16.46 12.97
N ILE A 91 18.58 15.52 13.53
CA ILE A 91 18.13 14.13 13.72
C ILE A 91 17.92 13.86 15.22
N PRO A 92 16.68 13.59 15.67
CA PRO A 92 16.44 13.21 17.06
C PRO A 92 17.23 11.95 17.44
N ALA A 93 17.95 11.97 18.56
CA ALA A 93 18.63 10.79 19.09
C ALA A 93 17.62 9.68 19.40
N ALA A 94 18.11 8.44 19.49
CA ALA A 94 17.33 7.30 19.95
C ALA A 94 17.94 6.74 21.24
N GLU A 95 17.13 6.08 22.05
CA GLU A 95 17.57 5.44 23.29
C GLU A 95 18.42 4.19 23.05
N HIS A 96 18.16 3.48 21.94
CA HIS A 96 18.92 2.30 21.54
C HIS A 96 20.13 2.69 20.66
N PRO A 97 21.15 1.82 20.49
CA PRO A 97 22.25 2.05 19.56
C PRO A 97 21.73 2.27 18.12
N TRP A 98 22.14 3.37 17.52
CA TRP A 98 21.69 3.78 16.19
C TRP A 98 22.85 4.26 15.31
N LYS A 99 22.55 4.30 14.02
CA LYS A 99 23.40 4.81 12.95
C LYS A 99 22.62 5.77 12.07
N ILE A 100 23.30 6.63 11.34
CA ILE A 100 22.72 7.36 10.22
C ILE A 100 23.10 6.69 8.90
N ARG A 101 22.19 6.74 7.95
CA ARG A 101 22.46 6.48 6.54
C ARG A 101 22.22 7.78 5.77
N LEU A 102 23.20 8.18 4.95
CA LEU A 102 23.13 9.34 4.08
C LEU A 102 22.91 8.84 2.66
N ARG A 103 21.87 9.32 2.00
CA ARG A 103 21.52 8.94 0.63
C ARG A 103 21.13 10.17 -0.19
N LYS A 104 21.75 10.32 -1.35
CA LYS A 104 21.39 11.32 -2.34
C LYS A 104 21.76 10.79 -3.73
N PRO A 105 20.80 10.75 -4.72
CA PRO A 105 21.12 10.36 -6.08
C PRO A 105 22.32 11.14 -6.64
N GLY A 106 23.27 10.43 -7.23
CA GLY A 106 24.53 11.00 -7.75
C GLY A 106 25.68 11.09 -6.75
N TYR A 107 25.48 10.64 -5.50
CA TYR A 107 26.52 10.60 -4.46
C TYR A 107 26.60 9.21 -3.85
N GLN A 108 27.77 8.84 -3.33
CA GLN A 108 27.99 7.56 -2.66
C GLN A 108 27.20 7.50 -1.33
N ASP A 109 26.39 6.46 -1.15
CA ASP A 109 25.69 6.21 0.12
C ASP A 109 26.71 6.01 1.24
N GLN A 110 26.47 6.59 2.42
CA GLN A 110 27.32 6.44 3.60
C GLN A 110 26.51 6.01 4.82
N SER A 111 27.15 5.25 5.71
CA SER A 111 26.58 4.92 7.02
C SER A 111 27.61 5.20 8.12
N LEU A 112 27.18 5.88 9.18
CA LEU A 112 28.00 6.27 10.32
C LEU A 112 27.29 5.87 11.61
N LEU A 113 28.02 5.29 12.57
CA LEU A 113 27.46 5.06 13.91
C LEU A 113 27.25 6.40 14.63
N ALA A 114 26.23 6.44 15.49
CA ALA A 114 25.95 7.64 16.26
C ALA A 114 27.15 8.09 17.12
N ALA A 115 27.93 7.13 17.61
CA ALA A 115 29.13 7.40 18.39
C ALA A 115 30.26 8.07 17.60
N ASP A 116 30.25 7.90 16.27
CA ASP A 116 31.26 8.46 15.36
C ASP A 116 30.87 9.85 14.83
N LEU A 117 29.67 10.32 15.17
CA LEU A 117 29.19 11.65 14.75
C LEU A 117 29.90 12.74 15.53
N GLY A 118 30.67 13.55 14.84
CA GLY A 118 31.37 14.71 15.39
C GLY A 118 30.74 16.03 14.97
N SER A 119 31.39 17.14 15.34
CA SER A 119 30.96 18.48 14.93
C SER A 119 31.40 18.89 13.52
N LYS A 120 32.21 18.07 12.85
CA LYS A 120 32.70 18.34 11.48
C LYS A 120 31.63 17.96 10.45
N PRO A 121 31.50 18.73 9.36
CA PRO A 121 30.65 18.35 8.25
C PRO A 121 31.02 16.96 7.69
N ILE A 122 30.02 16.18 7.34
CA ILE A 122 30.19 14.90 6.66
C ILE A 122 30.38 15.18 5.17
N VAL A 123 31.44 14.64 4.59
CA VAL A 123 31.75 14.83 3.18
C VAL A 123 31.20 13.64 2.39
N MET A 124 30.30 13.90 1.45
CA MET A 124 29.84 12.89 0.49
C MET A 124 30.57 13.03 -0.84
N ALA A 125 31.19 11.95 -1.31
CA ALA A 125 31.80 11.88 -2.62
C ALA A 125 30.74 11.73 -3.72
N ALA A 126 30.91 12.42 -4.84
CA ALA A 126 30.11 12.18 -6.02
C ALA A 126 30.35 10.75 -6.53
N GLU A 127 29.28 10.09 -6.99
CA GLU A 127 29.40 8.79 -7.64
C GLU A 127 29.77 8.99 -9.11
N SER A 128 30.75 8.24 -9.59
CA SER A 128 31.22 8.31 -10.98
C SER A 128 31.11 6.98 -11.73
N ASP A 129 30.91 5.89 -11.00
CA ASP A 129 30.69 4.59 -11.63
C ASP A 129 29.28 4.51 -12.23
N PRO A 130 29.14 4.30 -13.56
CA PRO A 130 27.84 4.19 -14.19
C PRO A 130 26.96 3.06 -13.63
N ALA A 131 27.56 1.95 -13.19
CA ALA A 131 26.80 0.85 -12.59
C ALA A 131 26.24 1.25 -11.22
N ALA A 132 27.06 1.88 -10.38
CA ALA A 132 26.63 2.39 -9.08
C ALA A 132 25.57 3.50 -9.23
N LEU A 133 25.71 4.40 -10.20
CA LEU A 133 24.70 5.42 -10.51
C LEU A 133 23.38 4.80 -10.94
N ALA A 134 23.40 3.75 -11.78
CA ALA A 134 22.22 3.02 -12.19
C ALA A 134 21.55 2.33 -10.99
N GLU A 135 22.32 1.69 -10.10
CA GLU A 135 21.80 1.04 -8.89
C GLU A 135 21.09 2.01 -7.93
N GLN A 136 21.40 3.29 -7.97
CA GLN A 136 20.72 4.32 -7.18
C GLN A 136 19.33 4.67 -7.73
N GLN A 137 19.04 4.33 -9.00
CA GLN A 137 17.78 4.70 -9.64
C GLN A 137 16.63 3.78 -9.21
N PRO A 138 15.41 4.31 -9.08
CA PRO A 138 14.24 3.50 -8.75
C PRO A 138 13.83 2.59 -9.91
N ALA A 139 13.02 1.59 -9.61
CA ALA A 139 12.64 0.55 -10.57
C ALA A 139 11.97 1.08 -11.85
N ASN A 140 11.25 2.20 -11.77
CA ASN A 140 10.64 2.84 -12.94
C ASN A 140 11.68 3.34 -13.95
N ALA A 141 12.83 3.84 -13.49
CA ALA A 141 13.91 4.26 -14.38
C ALA A 141 14.47 3.08 -15.17
N TRP A 142 14.72 1.95 -14.49
CA TRP A 142 15.18 0.72 -15.12
C TRP A 142 14.16 0.13 -16.11
N SER A 143 12.92 -0.02 -15.69
CA SER A 143 11.87 -0.60 -16.55
C SER A 143 11.47 0.31 -17.72
N SER A 144 11.69 1.61 -17.61
CA SER A 144 11.42 2.56 -18.69
C SER A 144 12.29 2.36 -19.93
N THR A 145 13.45 1.71 -19.75
CA THR A 145 14.39 1.42 -20.83
C THR A 145 14.00 0.20 -21.67
N ILE A 146 12.98 -0.56 -21.28
CA ILE A 146 12.50 -1.71 -22.05
C ILE A 146 11.87 -1.22 -23.36
N ASP A 147 12.42 -1.67 -24.47
CA ASP A 147 11.98 -1.30 -25.82
C ASP A 147 10.90 -2.28 -26.31
N PHE A 148 9.64 -1.96 -26.00
CA PHE A 148 8.50 -2.77 -26.43
C PHE A 148 8.21 -2.59 -27.91
N ALA A 149 7.96 -3.68 -28.64
CA ALA A 149 7.66 -3.67 -30.07
C ALA A 149 6.43 -2.80 -30.43
N ASN A 150 5.49 -2.65 -29.50
CA ASN A 150 4.30 -1.80 -29.72
C ASN A 150 3.72 -1.31 -28.38
N ALA A 151 2.85 -0.29 -28.48
CA ALA A 151 2.21 0.33 -27.31
C ALA A 151 1.23 -0.60 -26.59
N ALA A 152 0.62 -1.56 -27.27
CA ALA A 152 -0.31 -2.51 -26.66
C ALA A 152 0.44 -3.47 -25.73
N LEU A 153 1.57 -4.01 -26.17
CA LEU A 153 2.43 -4.88 -25.35
C LEU A 153 2.98 -4.14 -24.12
N LYS A 154 3.38 -2.86 -24.31
CA LYS A 154 3.78 -2.00 -23.18
C LYS A 154 2.67 -1.85 -22.14
N LYS A 155 1.44 -1.53 -22.59
CA LYS A 155 0.27 -1.39 -21.68
C LYS A 155 -0.06 -2.69 -20.99
N GLU A 156 0.01 -3.80 -21.68
CA GLU A 156 -0.19 -5.14 -21.12
C GLU A 156 0.85 -5.44 -20.03
N PHE A 157 2.13 -5.21 -20.32
CA PHE A 157 3.22 -5.36 -19.36
C PHE A 157 3.01 -4.48 -18.13
N MET A 158 2.72 -3.20 -18.32
CA MET A 158 2.45 -2.26 -17.23
C MET A 158 1.26 -2.71 -16.37
N LEU A 159 0.19 -3.22 -16.99
CA LEU A 159 -1.00 -3.68 -16.27
C LEU A 159 -0.78 -4.99 -15.53
N GLN A 160 -0.14 -5.97 -16.16
CA GLN A 160 -0.10 -7.33 -15.63
C GLN A 160 1.16 -7.65 -14.83
N CYS A 161 2.32 -7.14 -15.26
CA CYS A 161 3.57 -7.39 -14.57
C CYS A 161 3.76 -6.50 -13.34
N ASN A 162 3.36 -5.21 -13.40
CA ASN A 162 3.39 -4.32 -12.24
C ASN A 162 2.20 -4.52 -11.27
N PHE A 163 1.36 -5.52 -11.51
CA PHE A 163 0.20 -5.77 -10.64
C PHE A 163 0.60 -6.20 -9.23
N CYS A 164 1.65 -6.99 -9.10
CA CYS A 164 2.05 -7.64 -7.86
C CYS A 164 3.35 -7.10 -7.26
N HIS A 165 4.32 -6.74 -8.10
CA HIS A 165 5.65 -6.27 -7.67
C HIS A 165 6.28 -5.37 -8.74
N GLN A 166 7.28 -4.59 -8.34
CA GLN A 166 8.00 -3.69 -9.25
C GLN A 166 8.71 -4.47 -10.36
N GLN A 167 8.68 -3.88 -11.58
CA GLN A 167 9.45 -4.39 -12.71
C GLN A 167 10.73 -3.59 -12.87
N GLY A 168 11.86 -3.95 -12.71
CA GLY A 168 13.11 -3.17 -12.67
C GLY A 168 13.71 -3.08 -11.27
N GLY A 169 13.08 -3.70 -10.27
CA GLY A 169 13.71 -3.92 -8.97
C GLY A 169 14.87 -4.91 -9.06
N ALA A 170 15.81 -4.88 -8.11
CA ALA A 170 17.06 -5.62 -8.13
C ALA A 170 16.96 -7.12 -8.46
N MET A 171 15.87 -7.78 -8.01
CA MET A 171 15.65 -9.20 -8.31
C MET A 171 15.25 -9.43 -9.78
N LEU A 172 14.48 -8.53 -10.39
CA LEU A 172 13.91 -8.74 -11.71
C LEU A 172 14.80 -8.26 -12.85
N ARG A 173 15.77 -7.41 -12.58
CA ARG A 173 16.76 -6.94 -13.56
C ARG A 173 18.00 -7.83 -13.69
N ARG A 174 18.00 -9.01 -13.05
CA ARG A 174 19.07 -10.00 -13.21
C ARG A 174 19.07 -10.56 -14.62
N GLU A 175 20.26 -10.82 -15.16
CA GLU A 175 20.42 -11.55 -16.41
C GLU A 175 19.86 -12.97 -16.27
N ARG A 176 19.00 -13.34 -17.21
CA ARG A 176 18.42 -14.68 -17.33
C ARG A 176 18.26 -14.99 -18.82
N SER A 177 18.33 -16.27 -19.17
CA SER A 177 18.01 -16.74 -20.50
C SER A 177 16.52 -16.52 -20.83
N ALA A 178 16.18 -16.55 -22.11
CA ALA A 178 14.78 -16.50 -22.54
C ALA A 178 13.96 -17.67 -21.96
N ASP A 179 14.55 -18.86 -21.83
CA ASP A 179 13.91 -20.04 -21.24
C ASP A 179 13.61 -19.85 -19.74
N ASP A 180 14.52 -19.23 -18.99
CA ASP A 180 14.29 -18.91 -17.59
C ASP A 180 13.20 -17.85 -17.43
N TRP A 181 13.17 -16.85 -18.33
CA TRP A 181 12.11 -15.84 -18.37
C TRP A 181 10.76 -16.44 -18.76
N ASP A 182 10.73 -17.35 -19.74
CA ASP A 182 9.51 -18.07 -20.13
C ASP A 182 8.95 -18.89 -18.95
N SER A 183 9.83 -19.60 -18.24
CA SER A 183 9.46 -20.36 -17.04
C SER A 183 8.90 -19.45 -15.93
N ALA A 184 9.51 -18.27 -15.73
CA ALA A 184 9.03 -17.28 -14.77
C ALA A 184 7.67 -16.70 -15.18
N ILE A 185 7.49 -16.34 -16.45
CA ILE A 185 6.24 -15.79 -16.98
C ILE A 185 5.11 -16.83 -16.92
N LYS A 186 5.36 -18.09 -17.29
CA LYS A 186 4.39 -19.19 -17.12
C LYS A 186 3.95 -19.34 -15.66
N ARG A 187 4.86 -19.20 -14.71
CA ARG A 187 4.54 -19.19 -13.28
C ARG A 187 3.66 -17.98 -12.92
N MET A 188 3.97 -16.76 -13.40
CA MET A 188 3.15 -15.57 -13.14
C MET A 188 1.74 -15.71 -13.76
N VAL A 189 1.63 -16.33 -14.92
CA VAL A 189 0.33 -16.65 -15.55
C VAL A 189 -0.48 -17.62 -14.67
N ARG A 190 0.15 -18.64 -14.08
CA ARG A 190 -0.51 -19.49 -13.08
C ARG A 190 -0.96 -18.72 -11.84
N TYR A 191 -0.20 -17.72 -11.41
CA TYR A 191 -0.59 -16.82 -10.32
C TYR A 191 -1.66 -15.81 -10.69
N GLY A 192 -2.11 -15.79 -11.95
CA GLY A 192 -3.23 -15.00 -12.43
C GLY A 192 -2.86 -13.78 -13.27
N ALA A 193 -1.59 -13.62 -13.69
CA ALA A 193 -1.24 -12.65 -14.72
C ALA A 193 -1.94 -13.02 -16.04
N ARG A 194 -2.59 -12.03 -16.68
CA ARG A 194 -3.39 -12.24 -17.87
C ARG A 194 -2.64 -11.72 -19.09
N LEU A 195 -1.61 -12.45 -19.49
CA LEU A 195 -0.83 -12.12 -20.68
C LEU A 195 -1.44 -12.74 -21.94
N SER A 196 -1.45 -11.95 -23.00
CA SER A 196 -1.82 -12.42 -24.34
C SER A 196 -0.86 -13.51 -24.83
N THR A 197 -1.28 -14.29 -25.83
CA THR A 197 -0.40 -15.29 -26.48
C THR A 197 0.85 -14.62 -27.06
N GLU A 198 0.70 -13.40 -27.64
CA GLU A 198 1.82 -12.62 -28.12
C GLU A 198 2.75 -12.19 -26.99
N GLY A 199 2.21 -11.67 -25.88
CA GLY A 199 2.99 -11.29 -24.70
C GLY A 199 3.76 -12.45 -24.12
N GLN A 200 3.13 -13.62 -23.94
CA GLN A 200 3.81 -14.80 -23.44
C GLN A 200 4.94 -15.29 -24.36
N LYS A 201 4.80 -15.11 -25.67
CA LYS A 201 5.81 -15.53 -26.66
C LYS A 201 6.97 -14.54 -26.76
N THR A 202 6.70 -13.24 -26.68
CA THR A 202 7.69 -12.20 -27.04
C THR A 202 8.43 -11.62 -25.85
N ILE A 203 7.79 -11.51 -24.67
CA ILE A 203 8.39 -10.91 -23.47
C ILE A 203 9.65 -11.66 -22.99
N PRO A 204 9.74 -13.01 -22.99
CA PRO A 204 10.94 -13.71 -22.54
C PRO A 204 12.20 -13.26 -23.27
N ALA A 205 12.20 -13.32 -24.60
CA ALA A 205 13.35 -12.92 -25.42
C ALA A 205 13.64 -11.41 -25.33
N LEU A 206 12.59 -10.60 -25.24
CA LEU A 206 12.71 -9.15 -25.01
C LEU A 206 13.45 -8.85 -23.70
N LEU A 207 13.09 -9.50 -22.61
CA LEU A 207 13.72 -9.27 -21.30
C LEU A 207 15.17 -9.77 -21.25
N GLU A 208 15.48 -10.93 -21.86
CA GLU A 208 16.87 -11.41 -21.98
C GLU A 208 17.73 -10.39 -22.71
N ALA A 209 17.33 -10.01 -23.93
CA ALA A 209 18.08 -9.06 -24.75
C ALA A 209 18.22 -7.69 -24.04
N HIS A 210 17.15 -7.24 -23.41
CA HIS A 210 17.11 -5.97 -22.69
C HIS A 210 18.08 -5.94 -21.51
N TRP A 211 18.00 -6.89 -20.58
CA TRP A 211 18.85 -6.89 -19.39
C TRP A 211 20.31 -7.10 -19.73
N LYS A 212 20.61 -7.96 -20.71
CA LYS A 212 21.96 -8.12 -21.23
C LYS A 212 22.54 -6.79 -21.77
N LYS A 213 21.74 -6.03 -22.53
CA LYS A 213 22.12 -4.71 -23.06
C LYS A 213 22.37 -3.70 -21.92
N ILE A 214 21.50 -3.64 -20.92
CA ILE A 214 21.62 -2.69 -19.82
C ILE A 214 22.81 -3.02 -18.93
N HIS A 215 23.06 -4.29 -18.60
CA HIS A 215 24.22 -4.67 -17.81
C HIS A 215 25.54 -4.44 -18.54
N ALA A 216 25.56 -4.57 -19.87
CA ALA A 216 26.73 -4.22 -20.67
C ALA A 216 26.97 -2.70 -20.73
N ASN A 217 25.92 -1.87 -20.57
CA ASN A 217 26.02 -0.42 -20.55
C ASN A 217 25.02 0.20 -19.54
N PRO A 218 25.34 0.20 -18.24
CA PRO A 218 24.47 0.76 -17.20
C PRO A 218 24.15 2.24 -17.36
N ALA A 219 24.99 3.01 -18.08
CA ALA A 219 24.75 4.42 -18.38
C ALA A 219 23.47 4.66 -19.22
N LEU A 220 22.86 3.62 -19.78
CA LEU A 220 21.56 3.69 -20.44
C LEU A 220 20.40 3.86 -19.48
N VAL A 221 20.58 3.58 -18.19
CA VAL A 221 19.52 3.80 -17.19
C VAL A 221 19.41 5.31 -16.92
N PRO A 222 18.27 5.93 -17.23
CA PRO A 222 18.11 7.36 -17.05
C PRO A 222 18.04 7.73 -15.57
N ALA A 223 18.38 8.97 -15.24
CA ALA A 223 18.14 9.51 -13.92
C ALA A 223 16.63 9.53 -13.61
N GLY A 224 16.26 9.18 -12.39
CA GLY A 224 14.91 9.27 -11.89
C GLY A 224 14.48 10.72 -11.57
N THR A 225 13.31 10.86 -10.96
CA THR A 225 12.75 12.17 -10.59
C THR A 225 13.68 12.90 -9.61
N PRO A 226 14.11 14.14 -9.92
CA PRO A 226 14.96 14.91 -9.01
C PRO A 226 14.27 15.21 -7.69
N TRP A 227 15.02 15.14 -6.61
CA TRP A 227 14.49 15.50 -5.28
C TRP A 227 14.37 17.01 -5.13
N ASN A 228 13.20 17.46 -4.68
CA ASN A 228 12.87 18.88 -4.57
C ASN A 228 13.41 19.46 -3.24
N PRO A 229 13.98 20.68 -3.22
CA PRO A 229 14.43 21.34 -1.99
C PRO A 229 13.35 21.47 -0.90
N ALA A 230 12.07 21.50 -1.25
CA ALA A 230 10.96 21.50 -0.28
C ALA A 230 10.94 20.26 0.63
N LEU A 231 11.64 19.17 0.28
CA LEU A 231 11.81 18.00 1.13
C LEU A 231 12.50 18.30 2.46
N ALA A 232 13.28 19.38 2.58
CA ALA A 232 13.87 19.83 3.84
C ALA A 232 12.83 20.04 4.96
N GLN A 233 11.59 20.28 4.60
CA GLN A 233 10.47 20.42 5.54
C GLN A 233 9.80 19.09 5.91
N ALA A 234 10.08 18.02 5.19
CA ALA A 234 9.43 16.73 5.38
C ALA A 234 10.15 15.85 6.42
N THR A 235 9.37 15.05 7.10
CA THR A 235 9.88 13.95 7.94
C THR A 235 9.22 12.64 7.47
N ILE A 236 10.01 11.60 7.27
CA ILE A 236 9.52 10.26 6.95
C ILE A 236 9.91 9.33 8.09
N ARG A 237 8.92 8.65 8.65
CA ARG A 237 9.14 7.62 9.67
C ARG A 237 8.78 6.27 9.09
N GLU A 238 9.59 5.28 9.37
CA GLU A 238 9.29 3.89 9.03
C GLU A 238 9.29 3.04 10.31
N LEU A 239 8.24 2.26 10.46
CA LEU A 239 8.03 1.34 11.57
C LEU A 239 8.13 -0.08 10.99
N PRO A 240 9.25 -0.78 11.19
CA PRO A 240 9.40 -2.17 10.77
C PRO A 240 8.36 -3.06 11.45
N ILE A 241 7.50 -3.70 10.67
CA ILE A 241 6.49 -4.66 11.13
C ILE A 241 6.44 -5.84 10.17
N GLY A 242 6.08 -7.01 10.68
CA GLY A 242 6.04 -8.21 9.85
C GLY A 242 7.43 -8.79 9.56
N ASP A 243 7.46 -9.76 8.67
CA ASP A 243 8.66 -10.51 8.29
C ASP A 243 8.83 -10.59 6.76
N SER A 244 9.89 -11.24 6.31
CA SER A 244 10.21 -11.38 4.88
C SER A 244 9.15 -12.12 4.04
N MET A 245 8.21 -12.83 4.69
CA MET A 245 7.09 -13.53 4.05
C MET A 245 5.79 -12.73 4.09
N SER A 246 5.75 -11.61 4.83
CA SER A 246 4.58 -10.74 4.95
C SER A 246 4.27 -10.03 3.63
N GLN A 247 2.98 -9.70 3.46
CA GLN A 247 2.53 -8.75 2.45
C GLN A 247 1.56 -7.77 3.09
N MET A 248 2.07 -6.60 3.46
CA MET A 248 1.25 -5.51 4.01
C MET A 248 0.36 -4.94 2.90
N HIS A 249 -0.93 -5.27 2.91
CA HIS A 249 -1.80 -4.88 1.80
C HIS A 249 -2.45 -3.51 2.03
N ASP A 250 -3.54 -3.44 2.79
CA ASP A 250 -4.21 -2.19 3.12
C ASP A 250 -4.00 -1.84 4.60
N LEU A 251 -4.19 -0.58 4.91
CA LEU A 251 -4.10 -0.04 6.27
C LEU A 251 -5.34 0.78 6.64
N LEU A 252 -5.52 1.00 7.92
CA LEU A 252 -6.62 1.79 8.49
C LEU A 252 -6.09 2.67 9.62
N LEU A 253 -6.35 3.96 9.56
CA LEU A 253 -6.18 4.88 10.69
C LEU A 253 -7.46 4.86 11.52
N HIS A 254 -7.40 4.23 12.67
CA HIS A 254 -8.57 4.02 13.52
C HIS A 254 -8.77 5.18 14.50
N THR A 255 -10.00 5.44 14.89
CA THR A 255 -10.37 6.54 15.82
C THR A 255 -9.79 6.37 17.21
N ASN A 256 -9.38 5.14 17.61
CA ASN A 256 -8.63 4.90 18.87
C ASN A 256 -7.16 5.37 18.83
N GLY A 257 -6.69 5.94 17.72
CA GLY A 257 -5.33 6.43 17.53
C GLY A 257 -4.32 5.38 17.05
N MET A 258 -4.71 4.11 16.93
CA MET A 258 -3.88 3.03 16.39
C MET A 258 -3.97 2.96 14.87
N VAL A 259 -2.94 2.40 14.25
CA VAL A 259 -2.95 2.06 12.83
C VAL A 259 -3.08 0.54 12.70
N TYR A 260 -4.09 0.09 11.97
CA TYR A 260 -4.28 -1.32 11.68
C TYR A 260 -3.79 -1.64 10.28
N VAL A 261 -2.98 -2.70 10.14
CA VAL A 261 -2.39 -3.12 8.86
C VAL A 261 -2.73 -4.58 8.62
N GLY A 262 -3.24 -4.89 7.43
CA GLY A 262 -3.57 -6.25 7.03
C GLY A 262 -2.42 -6.94 6.30
N ASP A 263 -2.09 -8.18 6.69
CA ASP A 263 -1.12 -9.04 6.00
C ASP A 263 -1.86 -10.09 5.17
N ASN A 264 -1.78 -9.93 3.85
CA ASN A 264 -2.50 -10.78 2.91
C ASN A 264 -2.01 -12.24 2.85
N LEU A 265 -0.73 -12.49 3.13
CA LEU A 265 -0.11 -13.81 3.01
C LEU A 265 -0.11 -14.64 4.30
N GLN A 266 -0.32 -14.00 5.44
CA GLN A 266 -0.21 -14.67 6.73
C GLN A 266 -1.47 -14.53 7.61
N ASP A 267 -2.56 -13.98 7.05
CA ASP A 267 -3.84 -13.75 7.75
C ASP A 267 -3.68 -13.02 9.07
N ARG A 268 -2.84 -11.97 9.11
CA ARG A 268 -2.52 -11.20 10.30
C ARG A 268 -3.06 -9.77 10.20
N VAL A 269 -3.48 -9.25 11.33
CA VAL A 269 -3.76 -7.83 11.54
C VAL A 269 -2.75 -7.29 12.54
N TYR A 270 -2.01 -6.28 12.14
CA TYR A 270 -1.10 -5.55 13.01
C TYR A 270 -1.82 -4.34 13.60
N GLU A 271 -1.87 -4.23 14.92
CA GLU A 271 -2.31 -3.06 15.66
C GLU A 271 -1.07 -2.29 16.09
N VAL A 272 -0.83 -1.14 15.48
CA VAL A 272 0.40 -0.37 15.64
C VAL A 272 0.11 0.96 16.31
N ASP A 273 0.81 1.28 17.39
CA ASP A 273 0.86 2.63 17.95
C ASP A 273 1.87 3.48 17.15
N PRO A 274 1.43 4.41 16.30
CA PRO A 274 2.34 5.17 15.47
C PRO A 274 3.24 6.13 16.27
N ALA A 275 2.88 6.47 17.49
CA ALA A 275 3.68 7.36 18.35
C ALA A 275 4.92 6.66 18.89
N THR A 276 4.75 5.44 19.39
CA THR A 276 5.80 4.70 20.12
C THR A 276 6.45 3.58 19.30
N GLY A 277 5.83 3.13 18.21
CA GLY A 277 6.26 1.97 17.44
C GLY A 277 5.92 0.63 18.11
N LYS A 278 5.19 0.61 19.22
CA LYS A 278 4.66 -0.62 19.82
C LYS A 278 3.59 -1.19 18.91
N TYR A 279 3.57 -2.50 18.75
CA TYR A 279 2.54 -3.16 17.96
C TYR A 279 2.19 -4.54 18.52
N THR A 280 1.01 -5.02 18.16
CA THR A 280 0.53 -6.36 18.48
C THR A 280 0.04 -7.01 17.20
N VAL A 281 0.31 -8.31 17.06
CA VAL A 281 -0.08 -9.09 15.88
C VAL A 281 -1.24 -10.00 16.26
N TYR A 282 -2.35 -9.90 15.51
CA TYR A 282 -3.52 -10.76 15.68
C TYR A 282 -3.67 -11.63 14.44
N LYS A 283 -3.57 -12.93 14.58
CA LYS A 283 -3.83 -13.87 13.50
C LYS A 283 -5.34 -14.15 13.42
N ILE A 284 -5.91 -14.08 12.23
CA ILE A 284 -7.31 -14.39 12.02
C ILE A 284 -7.48 -15.92 12.02
N PRO A 285 -8.25 -16.50 12.94
CA PRO A 285 -8.44 -17.94 12.98
C PRO A 285 -9.15 -18.46 11.72
N PRO A 286 -8.73 -19.59 11.14
CA PRO A 286 -9.53 -20.26 10.13
C PRO A 286 -10.79 -20.85 10.77
N ARG A 287 -11.89 -20.91 10.01
CA ARG A 287 -13.07 -21.65 10.44
C ARG A 287 -12.93 -23.16 10.14
N PRO A 288 -13.65 -24.02 10.86
CA PRO A 288 -13.74 -25.43 10.48
C PRO A 288 -14.16 -25.59 9.02
N GLY A 289 -13.37 -26.31 8.24
CA GLY A 289 -13.59 -26.50 6.80
C GLY A 289 -12.90 -25.50 5.87
N ASP A 290 -12.30 -24.43 6.40
CA ASP A 290 -11.46 -23.56 5.57
C ASP A 290 -10.24 -24.32 5.07
N GLN A 291 -9.93 -24.13 3.78
CA GLN A 291 -8.76 -24.73 3.14
C GLN A 291 -7.69 -23.67 2.91
N LEU A 292 -6.43 -24.07 2.96
CA LEU A 292 -5.29 -23.20 2.65
C LEU A 292 -5.45 -22.64 1.23
N GLY A 293 -5.33 -21.31 1.10
CA GLY A 293 -5.59 -20.59 -0.15
C GLY A 293 -7.08 -20.46 -0.52
N GLY A 294 -8.00 -21.03 0.28
CA GLY A 294 -9.43 -20.92 0.12
C GLY A 294 -9.92 -21.21 -1.30
N LEU A 295 -10.77 -20.37 -1.83
CA LEU A 295 -11.30 -20.48 -3.20
C LEU A 295 -10.24 -20.30 -4.30
N LEU A 296 -9.04 -19.80 -3.96
CA LEU A 296 -7.93 -19.63 -4.87
C LEU A 296 -6.80 -20.65 -4.69
N ALA A 297 -7.04 -21.76 -3.98
CA ALA A 297 -6.03 -22.78 -3.67
C ALA A 297 -5.25 -23.25 -4.90
N GLY A 298 -5.92 -23.38 -6.05
CA GLY A 298 -5.28 -23.75 -7.31
C GLY A 298 -4.28 -22.73 -7.82
N ARG A 299 -4.55 -21.43 -7.64
CA ARG A 299 -3.64 -20.36 -8.01
C ARG A 299 -2.36 -20.36 -7.19
N LEU A 300 -2.46 -20.73 -5.92
CA LEU A 300 -1.39 -20.62 -4.93
C LEU A 300 -0.58 -21.92 -4.75
N ARG A 301 -0.86 -22.95 -5.53
CA ARG A 301 -0.23 -24.27 -5.42
C ARG A 301 1.31 -24.22 -5.39
N ASP A 302 1.90 -23.41 -6.27
CA ASP A 302 3.35 -23.31 -6.42
C ASP A 302 3.92 -22.06 -5.71
N PHE A 303 3.11 -21.44 -4.86
CA PHE A 303 3.51 -20.23 -4.14
C PHE A 303 4.50 -20.58 -3.03
N PRO A 304 5.44 -19.68 -2.69
CA PRO A 304 6.26 -19.86 -1.50
C PRO A 304 5.40 -20.14 -0.28
N LYS A 305 5.90 -20.94 0.65
CA LYS A 305 5.18 -21.35 1.85
C LYS A 305 4.43 -20.15 2.47
N HIS A 306 3.13 -20.25 2.53
CA HIS A 306 2.25 -19.26 3.16
C HIS A 306 1.21 -19.99 4.02
N GLU A 307 0.72 -19.32 5.03
CA GLU A 307 -0.31 -19.85 5.93
C GLU A 307 -1.57 -19.00 5.86
N THR A 308 -2.07 -18.77 4.64
CA THR A 308 -3.25 -17.95 4.44
C THR A 308 -4.49 -18.78 4.07
N TYR A 309 -5.53 -18.60 4.83
CA TYR A 309 -6.88 -19.14 4.60
C TYR A 309 -7.84 -18.05 4.14
N GLN A 310 -7.58 -16.80 4.54
CA GLN A 310 -8.47 -15.67 4.37
C GLN A 310 -8.03 -14.76 3.20
N GLY A 311 -6.74 -14.42 3.13
CA GLY A 311 -6.20 -13.49 2.15
C GLY A 311 -6.76 -12.08 2.33
N ILE A 312 -6.35 -11.41 3.40
CA ILE A 312 -6.84 -10.08 3.77
C ILE A 312 -6.49 -9.04 2.70
N HIS A 313 -7.47 -8.22 2.29
CA HIS A 313 -7.21 -7.15 1.34
C HIS A 313 -7.49 -5.76 1.91
N SER A 314 -8.68 -5.49 2.39
CA SER A 314 -9.07 -4.14 2.79
C SER A 314 -9.64 -4.13 4.20
N LEU A 315 -9.43 -3.02 4.90
CA LEU A 315 -9.94 -2.76 6.24
C LEU A 315 -10.71 -1.43 6.24
N ALA A 316 -11.81 -1.35 6.98
CA ALA A 316 -12.47 -0.08 7.28
C ALA A 316 -13.14 -0.13 8.65
N GLU A 317 -13.17 1.02 9.31
CA GLU A 317 -13.80 1.22 10.61
C GLU A 317 -15.29 1.54 10.45
N SER A 318 -16.11 0.89 11.25
CA SER A 318 -17.53 1.25 11.41
C SER A 318 -17.65 2.61 12.09
N PRO A 319 -18.38 3.56 11.50
CA PRO A 319 -18.59 4.86 12.11
C PRO A 319 -19.47 4.80 13.37
N LYS A 320 -20.14 3.67 13.62
CA LYS A 320 -21.09 3.51 14.72
C LYS A 320 -20.44 3.01 16.01
N ASP A 321 -19.56 2.03 15.93
CA ASP A 321 -19.03 1.32 17.09
C ASP A 321 -17.51 1.11 17.06
N GLY A 322 -16.84 1.54 16.00
CA GLY A 322 -15.39 1.39 15.86
C GLY A 322 -14.94 -0.04 15.53
N HIS A 323 -15.83 -0.97 15.22
CA HIS A 323 -15.44 -2.29 14.78
C HIS A 323 -14.79 -2.22 13.40
N ILE A 324 -13.79 -3.04 13.16
CA ILE A 324 -13.05 -3.09 11.89
C ILE A 324 -13.60 -4.21 11.02
N PHE A 325 -14.10 -3.85 9.85
CA PHE A 325 -14.51 -4.82 8.84
C PHE A 325 -13.36 -5.09 7.88
N ILE A 326 -13.21 -6.36 7.49
CA ILE A 326 -12.10 -6.87 6.70
C ILE A 326 -12.64 -7.71 5.56
N THR A 327 -12.07 -7.56 4.35
CA THR A 327 -12.37 -8.42 3.21
C THR A 327 -11.38 -9.59 3.13
N PRO A 328 -11.81 -10.84 3.38
CA PRO A 328 -11.01 -12.04 3.17
C PRO A 328 -11.22 -12.54 1.73
N SER A 329 -10.37 -12.13 0.80
CA SER A 329 -10.58 -12.38 -0.64
C SER A 329 -10.62 -13.85 -1.04
N TYR A 330 -10.11 -14.76 -0.21
CA TYR A 330 -10.14 -16.19 -0.49
C TYR A 330 -11.42 -16.88 0.00
N GLN A 331 -12.30 -16.14 0.69
CA GLN A 331 -13.53 -16.66 1.28
C GLN A 331 -14.76 -15.90 0.78
N ARG A 332 -15.95 -16.46 1.03
CA ARG A 332 -17.25 -15.81 0.76
C ARG A 332 -17.82 -15.26 2.06
N ARG A 333 -17.15 -14.27 2.64
CA ARG A 333 -17.58 -13.66 3.90
C ARG A 333 -17.02 -12.27 4.06
N LEU A 334 -17.50 -11.55 5.07
CA LEU A 334 -16.78 -10.44 5.69
C LEU A 334 -16.31 -10.90 7.07
N ILE A 335 -15.22 -10.31 7.54
CA ILE A 335 -14.71 -10.51 8.90
C ILE A 335 -14.89 -9.19 9.64
N GLU A 336 -15.42 -9.26 10.85
CA GLU A 336 -15.51 -8.16 11.81
C GLU A 336 -14.54 -8.43 12.95
N PHE A 337 -13.69 -7.46 13.23
CA PHE A 337 -12.75 -7.46 14.35
C PHE A 337 -13.15 -6.37 15.35
N ASP A 338 -13.31 -6.74 16.61
CA ASP A 338 -13.57 -5.82 17.69
C ASP A 338 -12.23 -5.40 18.34
N PRO A 339 -11.79 -4.14 18.18
CA PRO A 339 -10.53 -3.66 18.74
C PRO A 339 -10.47 -3.66 20.27
N GLN A 340 -11.59 -3.71 20.97
CA GLN A 340 -11.64 -3.73 22.44
C GLN A 340 -11.49 -5.15 22.99
N THR A 341 -12.31 -6.08 22.51
CA THR A 341 -12.32 -7.48 22.97
C THR A 341 -11.32 -8.36 22.24
N LYS A 342 -10.74 -7.89 21.13
CA LYS A 342 -9.84 -8.62 20.24
C LYS A 342 -10.50 -9.85 19.60
N ALA A 343 -11.81 -9.87 19.52
CA ALA A 343 -12.60 -10.97 18.96
C ALA A 343 -12.84 -10.80 17.47
N PHE A 344 -12.83 -11.91 16.73
CA PHE A 344 -13.23 -11.99 15.33
C PHE A 344 -14.63 -12.60 15.19
N ARG A 345 -15.46 -12.01 14.33
CA ARG A 345 -16.76 -12.53 13.90
C ARG A 345 -16.77 -12.68 12.38
N TYR A 346 -17.57 -13.61 11.88
CA TYR A 346 -17.62 -13.95 10.46
C TYR A 346 -19.05 -13.80 9.96
N HIS A 347 -19.22 -13.06 8.87
CA HIS A 347 -20.51 -12.83 8.20
C HIS A 347 -20.46 -13.52 6.85
N GLU A 348 -21.09 -14.70 6.74
CA GLU A 348 -21.05 -15.55 5.55
C GLU A 348 -21.97 -15.00 4.44
N MET A 349 -21.51 -15.14 3.19
CA MET A 349 -22.29 -14.81 1.98
C MET A 349 -22.64 -16.08 1.21
N ASP A 350 -23.88 -16.19 0.73
CA ASP A 350 -24.33 -17.31 -0.09
C ASP A 350 -23.65 -17.35 -1.48
N SER A 351 -23.30 -16.20 -2.02
CA SER A 351 -22.72 -16.03 -3.36
C SER A 351 -21.73 -14.89 -3.42
N GLY A 352 -21.14 -14.66 -4.59
CA GLY A 352 -20.09 -13.69 -4.81
C GLY A 352 -18.71 -14.33 -4.73
N PHE A 353 -17.69 -13.62 -5.26
CA PHE A 353 -16.34 -14.15 -5.27
C PHE A 353 -15.29 -13.04 -5.20
N TYR A 354 -14.31 -13.22 -4.33
CA TYR A 354 -13.19 -12.33 -4.14
C TYR A 354 -13.60 -10.95 -3.61
N PRO A 355 -14.12 -10.84 -2.37
CA PRO A 355 -14.32 -9.54 -1.73
C PRO A 355 -12.98 -8.81 -1.65
N HIS A 356 -12.94 -7.55 -2.10
CA HIS A 356 -11.68 -6.83 -2.25
C HIS A 356 -11.66 -5.52 -1.45
N THR A 357 -12.03 -4.39 -2.03
CA THR A 357 -12.04 -3.11 -1.33
C THR A 357 -13.39 -2.90 -0.65
N LEU A 358 -13.40 -2.38 0.58
CA LEU A 358 -14.62 -2.07 1.31
C LEU A 358 -14.64 -0.63 1.85
N ARG A 359 -15.86 -0.07 2.01
CA ARG A 359 -16.11 1.25 2.62
C ARG A 359 -17.45 1.24 3.34
N PHE A 360 -17.58 2.07 4.35
CA PHE A 360 -18.85 2.34 5.02
C PHE A 360 -19.60 3.51 4.39
N ASP A 361 -20.91 3.44 4.41
CA ASP A 361 -21.77 4.60 4.17
C ASP A 361 -22.23 5.25 5.49
N ALA A 362 -22.92 6.38 5.38
CA ALA A 362 -23.45 7.10 6.53
C ALA A 362 -24.54 6.34 7.34
N LYS A 363 -25.09 5.26 6.78
CA LYS A 363 -26.06 4.37 7.44
C LYS A 363 -25.40 3.15 8.09
N ASP A 364 -24.08 3.14 8.22
CA ASP A 364 -23.28 2.03 8.77
C ASP A 364 -23.42 0.71 7.98
N ARG A 365 -23.69 0.82 6.66
CA ARG A 365 -23.68 -0.33 5.76
C ARG A 365 -22.30 -0.50 5.14
N VAL A 366 -21.85 -1.75 5.02
CA VAL A 366 -20.55 -2.08 4.41
C VAL A 366 -20.72 -2.31 2.93
N TRP A 367 -20.13 -1.45 2.11
CA TRP A 367 -20.07 -1.59 0.67
C TRP A 367 -18.74 -2.19 0.26
N PHE A 368 -18.72 -3.17 -0.64
CA PHE A 368 -17.48 -3.84 -1.06
C PHE A 368 -17.58 -4.36 -2.49
N THR A 369 -16.42 -4.48 -3.13
CA THR A 369 -16.33 -5.07 -4.46
C THR A 369 -16.16 -6.57 -4.36
N LEU A 370 -16.76 -7.30 -5.32
CA LEU A 370 -16.60 -8.74 -5.55
C LEU A 370 -15.89 -8.94 -6.88
N ALA A 371 -14.54 -8.85 -6.83
CA ALA A 371 -13.71 -8.60 -7.99
C ALA A 371 -13.77 -9.70 -9.06
N LEU A 372 -13.92 -10.96 -8.65
CA LEU A 372 -13.93 -12.11 -9.58
C LEU A 372 -15.34 -12.56 -9.99
N SER A 373 -16.39 -11.98 -9.43
CA SER A 373 -17.79 -12.22 -9.85
C SER A 373 -18.44 -11.03 -10.56
N ASN A 374 -17.70 -9.93 -10.78
CA ASN A 374 -18.19 -8.70 -11.40
C ASN A 374 -19.43 -8.12 -10.69
N GLN A 375 -19.38 -8.05 -9.36
CA GLN A 375 -20.48 -7.59 -8.51
C GLN A 375 -20.00 -6.54 -7.51
N VAL A 376 -20.99 -5.85 -6.93
CA VAL A 376 -20.82 -5.03 -5.73
C VAL A 376 -21.69 -5.62 -4.64
N GLY A 377 -21.13 -5.81 -3.46
CA GLY A 377 -21.88 -6.24 -2.28
C GLY A 377 -22.16 -5.07 -1.35
N MET A 378 -23.30 -5.12 -0.69
CA MET A 378 -23.66 -4.28 0.45
C MET A 378 -24.10 -5.20 1.59
N TYR A 379 -23.50 -5.01 2.76
CA TYR A 379 -23.93 -5.68 3.98
C TYR A 379 -24.61 -4.68 4.91
N ASP A 380 -25.90 -4.86 5.13
CA ASP A 380 -26.68 -4.11 6.11
C ASP A 380 -26.51 -4.78 7.48
N ARG A 381 -25.74 -4.15 8.35
CA ARG A 381 -25.45 -4.66 9.69
C ARG A 381 -26.69 -4.75 10.58
N ALA A 382 -27.61 -3.78 10.46
CA ALA A 382 -28.83 -3.74 11.27
C ALA A 382 -29.80 -4.86 10.89
N ALA A 383 -29.90 -5.16 9.59
CA ALA A 383 -30.72 -6.24 9.06
C ALA A 383 -30.01 -7.59 9.02
N ASN A 384 -28.70 -7.63 9.26
CA ASN A 384 -27.82 -8.80 9.06
C ASN A 384 -28.05 -9.43 7.68
N LYS A 385 -28.02 -8.60 6.62
CA LYS A 385 -28.39 -9.02 5.26
C LYS A 385 -27.39 -8.53 4.22
N PHE A 386 -26.99 -9.43 3.34
CA PHE A 386 -26.25 -9.09 2.13
C PHE A 386 -27.19 -8.77 0.96
N THR A 387 -26.84 -7.75 0.20
CA THR A 387 -27.44 -7.45 -1.11
C THR A 387 -26.33 -7.37 -2.14
N LEU A 388 -26.48 -8.09 -3.25
CA LEU A 388 -25.49 -8.10 -4.33
C LEU A 388 -26.06 -7.41 -5.57
N TYR A 389 -25.26 -6.53 -6.17
CA TYR A 389 -25.59 -5.79 -7.38
C TYR A 389 -24.70 -6.31 -8.52
N ASP A 390 -25.32 -6.86 -9.56
CA ASP A 390 -24.59 -7.29 -10.77
C ASP A 390 -24.17 -6.07 -11.60
N LEU A 391 -22.89 -6.00 -11.95
CA LEU A 391 -22.41 -5.00 -12.92
C LEU A 391 -22.60 -5.53 -14.34
N PRO A 392 -23.05 -4.69 -15.30
CA PRO A 392 -23.23 -5.09 -16.68
C PRO A 392 -21.98 -5.69 -17.31
N PHE A 393 -22.17 -6.73 -18.09
CA PHE A 393 -21.11 -7.33 -18.91
C PHE A 393 -21.02 -6.64 -20.26
N ARG A 394 -19.82 -6.46 -20.81
CA ARG A 394 -19.58 -5.86 -22.12
C ARG A 394 -19.82 -6.85 -23.27
N SER A 395 -19.72 -8.17 -22.97
CA SER A 395 -19.93 -9.24 -23.95
C SER A 395 -20.44 -10.52 -23.30
N LEU A 396 -21.02 -11.39 -24.14
CA LEU A 396 -21.43 -12.74 -23.71
C LEU A 396 -20.22 -13.56 -23.24
N MET A 397 -19.06 -13.44 -23.90
CA MET A 397 -17.84 -14.14 -23.52
C MET A 397 -17.35 -13.71 -22.14
N GLU A 398 -17.38 -12.41 -21.84
CA GLU A 398 -17.05 -11.87 -20.51
C GLU A 398 -17.97 -12.48 -19.44
N ARG A 399 -19.29 -12.54 -19.72
CA ARG A 399 -20.26 -13.17 -18.80
C ARG A 399 -19.96 -14.65 -18.56
N ILE A 400 -19.64 -15.40 -19.62
CA ILE A 400 -19.29 -16.82 -19.51
C ILE A 400 -18.00 -16.99 -18.68
N THR A 401 -16.96 -16.22 -18.98
CA THR A 401 -15.68 -16.28 -18.28
C THR A 401 -15.83 -16.00 -16.78
N VAL A 402 -16.56 -14.95 -16.43
CA VAL A 402 -16.81 -14.60 -15.01
C VAL A 402 -17.57 -15.71 -14.29
N LYS A 403 -18.61 -16.29 -14.91
CA LYS A 403 -19.37 -17.38 -14.30
C LYS A 403 -18.55 -18.67 -14.16
N LEU A 404 -17.59 -18.90 -15.05
CA LEU A 404 -16.69 -20.05 -14.98
C LEU A 404 -15.47 -19.83 -14.08
N THR A 405 -15.23 -18.62 -13.59
CA THR A 405 -14.05 -18.30 -12.78
C THR A 405 -13.82 -19.27 -11.60
N PRO A 406 -14.81 -19.63 -10.78
CA PRO A 406 -14.60 -20.62 -9.71
C PRO A 406 -14.15 -21.99 -10.22
N PHE A 407 -14.67 -22.43 -11.37
CA PHE A 407 -14.26 -23.68 -12.01
C PHE A 407 -12.84 -23.57 -12.59
N ILE A 408 -12.49 -22.44 -13.19
CA ILE A 408 -11.13 -22.15 -13.70
C ILE A 408 -10.09 -22.32 -12.58
N PHE A 409 -10.36 -21.82 -11.38
CA PHE A 409 -9.44 -22.00 -10.25
C PHE A 409 -9.32 -23.47 -9.79
N LYS A 410 -10.37 -24.28 -9.91
CA LYS A 410 -10.27 -25.72 -9.67
C LYS A 410 -9.37 -26.41 -10.71
N LEU A 411 -9.50 -26.04 -11.99
CA LEU A 411 -8.61 -26.55 -13.04
C LEU A 411 -7.15 -26.18 -12.79
N LEU A 412 -6.88 -24.93 -12.39
CA LEU A 412 -5.54 -24.50 -11.99
C LEU A 412 -5.02 -25.32 -10.81
N GLY A 413 -5.87 -25.65 -9.84
CA GLY A 413 -5.55 -26.53 -8.71
C GLY A 413 -5.18 -27.96 -9.14
N TRP A 414 -5.73 -28.45 -10.23
CA TRP A 414 -5.36 -29.74 -10.82
C TRP A 414 -4.11 -29.65 -11.70
N GLY A 415 -3.50 -28.47 -11.82
CA GLY A 415 -2.28 -28.26 -12.62
C GLY A 415 -2.55 -28.07 -14.11
N ILE A 416 -3.81 -27.84 -14.51
CA ILE A 416 -4.17 -27.60 -15.91
C ILE A 416 -3.82 -26.16 -16.26
N PRO A 417 -2.94 -25.90 -17.25
CA PRO A 417 -2.52 -24.56 -17.64
C PRO A 417 -3.62 -23.89 -18.49
N VAL A 418 -4.71 -23.47 -17.86
CA VAL A 418 -5.91 -22.92 -18.53
C VAL A 418 -5.54 -21.74 -19.43
N ALA A 419 -4.54 -20.95 -19.06
CA ALA A 419 -4.07 -19.82 -19.86
C ALA A 419 -3.57 -20.21 -21.27
N ASN A 420 -3.17 -21.46 -21.46
CA ASN A 420 -2.73 -21.95 -22.78
C ASN A 420 -3.91 -22.23 -23.72
N TYR A 421 -5.11 -22.37 -23.19
CA TYR A 421 -6.32 -22.71 -23.94
C TYR A 421 -7.29 -21.53 -24.09
N VAL A 422 -7.14 -20.51 -23.27
CA VAL A 422 -7.99 -19.31 -23.32
C VAL A 422 -7.16 -18.20 -23.95
N LYS A 423 -7.50 -17.83 -25.19
CA LYS A 423 -6.90 -16.65 -25.81
C LYS A 423 -7.30 -15.42 -25.01
N VAL A 424 -6.32 -14.78 -24.40
CA VAL A 424 -6.50 -13.51 -23.69
C VAL A 424 -6.17 -12.40 -24.67
N ASP A 425 -7.16 -11.56 -24.97
CA ASP A 425 -6.98 -10.37 -25.76
C ASP A 425 -6.53 -9.21 -24.86
N HIS A 426 -5.70 -8.29 -25.37
CA HIS A 426 -5.00 -7.24 -24.61
C HIS A 426 -5.89 -6.33 -23.76
N VAL A 427 -7.18 -6.26 -24.02
CA VAL A 427 -8.05 -5.24 -23.42
C VAL A 427 -9.29 -5.81 -22.74
N SER A 428 -9.81 -6.96 -23.14
CA SER A 428 -11.22 -7.24 -22.85
C SER A 428 -11.56 -8.64 -22.41
N THR A 429 -10.63 -9.57 -22.40
CA THR A 429 -11.00 -10.94 -22.11
C THR A 429 -10.87 -11.32 -20.66
N GLY A 430 -11.96 -11.80 -20.12
CA GLY A 430 -12.05 -12.40 -18.83
C GLY A 430 -12.75 -11.51 -17.84
N VAL A 431 -12.24 -11.40 -16.63
CA VAL A 431 -12.92 -10.74 -15.52
C VAL A 431 -12.71 -9.24 -15.56
N PRO A 432 -13.77 -8.40 -15.57
CA PRO A 432 -13.67 -6.94 -15.56
C PRO A 432 -12.95 -6.38 -14.33
N LEU A 433 -12.97 -7.10 -13.24
CA LEU A 433 -12.29 -6.83 -11.98
C LEU A 433 -12.75 -5.51 -11.34
N PRO A 434 -14.00 -5.38 -10.82
CA PRO A 434 -14.37 -4.29 -9.94
C PRO A 434 -13.43 -4.32 -8.73
N TYR A 435 -12.63 -3.25 -8.58
CA TYR A 435 -11.47 -3.23 -7.71
C TYR A 435 -11.63 -2.24 -6.56
N GLY A 436 -11.54 -0.95 -6.84
CA GLY A 436 -11.73 0.11 -5.87
C GLY A 436 -13.21 0.49 -5.72
N ILE A 437 -13.59 0.91 -4.52
CA ILE A 437 -14.92 1.43 -4.20
C ILE A 437 -14.79 2.64 -3.27
N ASP A 438 -15.67 3.60 -3.44
CA ASP A 438 -15.91 4.68 -2.49
C ASP A 438 -17.41 4.99 -2.42
N VAL A 439 -17.86 5.59 -1.33
CA VAL A 439 -19.25 6.01 -1.16
C VAL A 439 -19.29 7.52 -1.02
N THR A 440 -20.04 8.17 -1.92
CA THR A 440 -20.21 9.63 -1.89
C THR A 440 -21.26 10.04 -0.86
N PRO A 441 -21.27 11.32 -0.43
CA PRO A 441 -22.22 11.80 0.58
C PRO A 441 -23.71 11.63 0.21
N ASP A 442 -24.03 11.53 -1.09
CA ASP A 442 -25.37 11.21 -1.60
C ASP A 442 -25.73 9.71 -1.47
N GLY A 443 -24.86 8.91 -0.87
CA GLY A 443 -25.04 7.49 -0.61
C GLY A 443 -24.76 6.56 -1.78
N LYS A 444 -24.36 7.08 -2.95
CA LYS A 444 -24.01 6.23 -4.10
C LYS A 444 -22.66 5.57 -3.90
N ALA A 445 -22.59 4.29 -4.19
CA ALA A 445 -21.33 3.56 -4.25
C ALA A 445 -20.72 3.68 -5.65
N TRP A 446 -19.46 4.11 -5.73
CA TRP A 446 -18.70 4.27 -6.97
C TRP A 446 -17.60 3.24 -7.08
N ILE A 447 -17.47 2.62 -8.24
CA ILE A 447 -16.62 1.45 -8.46
C ILE A 447 -15.71 1.67 -9.66
N ALA A 448 -14.42 1.36 -9.49
CA ALA A 448 -13.45 1.30 -10.58
C ALA A 448 -13.28 -0.16 -11.06
N ARG A 449 -13.35 -0.40 -12.38
CA ARG A 449 -13.22 -1.73 -13.00
C ARG A 449 -11.86 -1.87 -13.68
N LEU A 450 -10.90 -2.46 -13.00
CA LEU A 450 -9.47 -2.42 -13.35
C LEU A 450 -9.13 -2.97 -14.74
N HIS A 451 -9.80 -4.01 -15.21
CA HIS A 451 -9.52 -4.61 -16.52
C HIS A 451 -10.46 -4.09 -17.62
N THR A 452 -10.90 -2.85 -17.46
CA THR A 452 -11.77 -2.15 -18.43
C THR A 452 -11.34 -0.69 -18.57
N ASP A 453 -12.11 0.06 -19.35
CA ASP A 453 -12.10 1.51 -19.44
C ASP A 453 -13.40 2.10 -18.84
N GLU A 454 -13.84 1.58 -17.69
CA GLU A 454 -15.14 1.94 -17.12
C GLU A 454 -15.06 2.11 -15.60
N ILE A 455 -15.85 3.06 -15.10
CA ILE A 455 -16.29 3.13 -13.72
C ILE A 455 -17.79 2.89 -13.66
N ALA A 456 -18.30 2.54 -12.49
CA ALA A 456 -19.72 2.34 -12.27
C ALA A 456 -20.19 3.10 -11.04
N SER A 457 -21.49 3.42 -10.97
CA SER A 457 -22.16 3.80 -9.73
C SER A 457 -23.34 2.90 -9.45
N VAL A 458 -23.60 2.65 -8.16
CA VAL A 458 -24.78 1.94 -7.66
C VAL A 458 -25.54 2.88 -6.76
N ASP A 459 -26.81 3.10 -7.08
CA ASP A 459 -27.74 3.86 -6.26
C ASP A 459 -28.38 2.89 -5.23
N PRO A 460 -28.19 3.11 -3.92
CA PRO A 460 -28.63 2.15 -2.91
C PRO A 460 -30.13 2.04 -2.75
N ASP A 461 -30.88 3.10 -3.09
CA ASP A 461 -32.32 3.15 -2.86
C ASP A 461 -33.10 2.51 -4.03
N SER A 462 -32.65 2.72 -5.26
CA SER A 462 -33.26 2.13 -6.47
C SER A 462 -32.59 0.84 -6.96
N GLY A 463 -31.40 0.52 -6.49
CA GLY A 463 -30.56 -0.57 -7.00
C GLY A 463 -30.01 -0.31 -8.41
N LYS A 464 -30.20 0.88 -8.97
CA LYS A 464 -29.78 1.22 -10.32
C LYS A 464 -28.26 1.26 -10.45
N VAL A 465 -27.74 0.50 -11.41
CA VAL A 465 -26.33 0.54 -11.81
C VAL A 465 -26.18 1.43 -13.04
N THR A 466 -25.26 2.39 -12.98
CA THR A 466 -24.92 3.26 -14.09
C THR A 466 -23.46 3.05 -14.47
N MET A 467 -23.20 2.73 -15.76
CA MET A 467 -21.85 2.57 -16.31
C MET A 467 -21.38 3.86 -16.96
N ILE A 468 -20.11 4.20 -16.75
CA ILE A 468 -19.48 5.42 -17.28
C ILE A 468 -18.15 5.03 -17.90
N LYS A 469 -18.00 5.30 -19.19
CA LYS A 469 -16.75 5.07 -19.92
C LYS A 469 -15.71 6.11 -19.53
N THR A 470 -14.49 5.66 -19.22
CA THR A 470 -13.36 6.55 -18.93
C THR A 470 -12.52 6.84 -20.17
N PRO A 471 -11.90 8.02 -20.31
CA PRO A 471 -11.00 8.33 -21.42
C PRO A 471 -9.59 7.71 -21.22
N PHE A 472 -9.48 6.71 -20.35
CA PHE A 472 -8.26 5.96 -20.03
C PHE A 472 -8.60 4.52 -19.66
N SER A 473 -7.63 3.63 -19.76
CA SER A 473 -7.77 2.24 -19.35
C SER A 473 -7.28 2.01 -17.93
N ALA A 474 -7.70 0.88 -17.33
CA ALA A 474 -7.28 0.41 -16.02
C ALA A 474 -7.57 1.38 -14.86
N PRO A 475 -8.82 1.88 -14.69
CA PRO A 475 -9.21 2.55 -13.47
C PRO A 475 -9.10 1.56 -12.30
N ARG A 476 -8.30 1.90 -11.26
CA ARG A 476 -7.99 0.93 -10.20
C ARG A 476 -8.65 1.25 -8.88
N ARG A 477 -8.27 2.33 -8.23
CA ARG A 477 -8.90 2.84 -7.00
C ARG A 477 -9.39 4.24 -7.21
N LEU A 478 -10.38 4.62 -6.44
CA LEU A 478 -10.99 5.95 -6.49
C LEU A 478 -11.37 6.43 -5.09
N ARG A 479 -11.41 7.76 -4.94
CA ARG A 479 -11.86 8.46 -3.73
C ARG A 479 -12.61 9.73 -4.11
N SER A 480 -13.64 10.06 -3.34
CA SER A 480 -14.37 11.31 -3.50
C SER A 480 -13.69 12.45 -2.74
N ASP A 481 -13.70 13.64 -3.34
CA ASP A 481 -13.35 14.87 -2.63
C ASP A 481 -14.58 15.46 -1.90
N ARG A 482 -14.37 16.59 -1.22
CA ARG A 482 -15.46 17.27 -0.49
C ARG A 482 -16.55 17.84 -1.40
N ASP A 483 -16.22 18.09 -2.68
CA ASP A 483 -17.13 18.67 -3.66
C ASP A 483 -17.90 17.58 -4.45
N GLY A 484 -17.67 16.30 -4.09
CA GLY A 484 -18.32 15.13 -4.72
C GLY A 484 -17.67 14.72 -6.05
N ASN A 485 -16.53 15.28 -6.43
CA ASN A 485 -15.77 14.76 -7.56
C ASN A 485 -15.07 13.46 -7.15
N LEU A 486 -14.82 12.60 -8.14
CA LEU A 486 -14.10 11.36 -7.95
C LEU A 486 -12.69 11.47 -8.52
N TRP A 487 -11.71 11.21 -7.68
CA TRP A 487 -10.32 11.07 -8.06
C TRP A 487 -10.00 9.60 -8.29
N ILE A 488 -9.43 9.26 -9.43
CA ILE A 488 -9.28 7.89 -9.92
C ILE A 488 -7.84 7.68 -10.38
N VAL A 489 -7.19 6.59 -9.98
CA VAL A 489 -5.90 6.20 -10.56
C VAL A 489 -6.10 5.49 -11.89
N ALA A 490 -5.37 5.91 -12.92
CA ALA A 490 -5.25 5.25 -14.22
C ALA A 490 -3.96 4.40 -14.21
N PHE A 491 -4.07 3.15 -13.73
CA PHE A 491 -2.95 2.35 -13.29
C PHE A 491 -1.84 2.14 -14.34
N ASN A 492 -2.20 1.80 -15.57
CA ASN A 492 -1.23 1.53 -16.64
C ASN A 492 -0.89 2.75 -17.51
N ALA A 493 -1.36 3.94 -17.11
CA ALA A 493 -1.17 5.19 -17.84
C ALA A 493 -0.25 6.18 -17.14
N SER A 494 0.21 5.87 -15.90
CA SER A 494 0.99 6.80 -15.05
C SER A 494 0.26 8.13 -14.82
N GLN A 495 -1.05 8.07 -14.60
CA GLN A 495 -1.94 9.23 -14.47
C GLN A 495 -2.90 9.05 -13.30
N ILE A 496 -3.43 10.18 -12.84
CA ILE A 496 -4.70 10.24 -12.13
C ILE A 496 -5.73 11.00 -12.96
N ALA A 497 -7.00 10.78 -12.67
CA ALA A 497 -8.08 11.52 -13.29
C ALA A 497 -9.06 12.02 -12.24
N ARG A 498 -9.67 13.20 -12.47
CA ARG A 498 -10.82 13.69 -11.73
C ARG A 498 -12.05 13.56 -12.62
N TYR A 499 -13.08 12.88 -12.14
CA TYR A 499 -14.40 12.82 -12.73
C TYR A 499 -15.36 13.72 -11.94
N THR A 500 -16.09 14.58 -12.63
CA THR A 500 -17.09 15.47 -12.05
C THR A 500 -18.49 14.94 -12.40
N PRO A 501 -19.21 14.28 -11.46
CA PRO A 501 -20.50 13.64 -11.76
C PRO A 501 -21.57 14.58 -12.28
N SER A 502 -21.58 15.85 -11.84
CA SER A 502 -22.58 16.85 -12.25
C SER A 502 -22.45 17.28 -13.72
N THR A 503 -21.26 17.18 -14.30
CA THR A 503 -21.00 17.58 -15.70
C THR A 503 -20.64 16.40 -16.61
N GLY A 504 -20.32 15.23 -16.02
CA GLY A 504 -19.82 14.06 -16.76
C GLY A 504 -18.39 14.22 -17.31
N GLN A 505 -17.67 15.25 -16.91
CA GLN A 505 -16.35 15.57 -17.46
C GLN A 505 -15.21 14.89 -16.71
N PHE A 506 -14.14 14.58 -17.45
CA PHE A 506 -12.88 14.07 -16.93
C PHE A 506 -11.74 15.09 -17.13
N LEU A 507 -10.96 15.32 -16.07
CA LEU A 507 -9.64 15.95 -16.12
C LEU A 507 -8.58 14.87 -15.88
N ARG A 508 -7.57 14.76 -16.77
CA ARG A 508 -6.44 13.82 -16.59
C ARG A 508 -5.18 14.58 -16.24
N LEU A 509 -4.39 14.04 -15.30
CA LEU A 509 -3.15 14.61 -14.82
C LEU A 509 -2.05 13.54 -14.87
N ASP A 510 -0.95 13.84 -15.54
CA ASP A 510 0.23 12.98 -15.53
C ASP A 510 0.90 13.02 -14.15
N LEU A 511 1.40 11.88 -13.68
CA LEU A 511 2.28 11.87 -12.51
C LEU A 511 3.60 12.59 -12.84
N PRO A 512 4.18 13.31 -11.88
CA PRO A 512 5.43 14.07 -12.07
C PRO A 512 6.67 13.17 -12.04
N VAL A 513 6.56 11.99 -12.62
CA VAL A 513 7.61 10.98 -12.61
C VAL A 513 8.56 11.12 -13.79
N VAL A 514 9.84 10.89 -13.54
CA VAL A 514 10.88 10.82 -14.58
C VAL A 514 11.46 9.41 -14.59
N PRO A 515 11.53 8.77 -15.75
CA PRO A 515 10.98 9.19 -17.05
C PRO A 515 9.44 9.26 -17.08
N LYS A 516 8.90 10.14 -17.90
CA LYS A 516 7.45 10.33 -18.01
C LYS A 516 6.75 9.02 -18.42
N GLY A 517 5.64 8.72 -17.73
CA GLY A 517 4.83 7.54 -18.03
C GLY A 517 5.43 6.21 -17.58
N SER A 518 6.40 6.22 -16.67
CA SER A 518 7.12 5.02 -16.21
C SER A 518 6.62 4.45 -14.89
N ASP A 519 5.72 5.12 -14.19
CA ASP A 519 5.16 4.62 -12.92
C ASP A 519 3.74 4.07 -13.08
N THR A 520 3.31 3.30 -12.10
CA THR A 520 1.97 2.73 -12.03
C THR A 520 1.33 3.08 -10.69
N PRO A 521 0.48 4.13 -10.63
CA PRO A 521 -0.19 4.48 -9.39
C PRO A 521 -1.17 3.37 -8.96
N TYR A 522 -1.03 2.86 -7.73
CA TYR A 522 -1.90 1.79 -7.24
C TYR A 522 -3.16 2.33 -6.59
N SER A 523 -2.99 3.30 -5.69
CA SER A 523 -4.04 3.91 -4.90
C SER A 523 -3.84 5.42 -4.79
N LEU A 524 -4.89 6.08 -4.39
CA LEU A 524 -4.87 7.48 -3.97
C LEU A 524 -5.83 7.69 -2.80
N ASN A 525 -5.61 8.78 -2.06
CA ASN A 525 -6.58 9.30 -1.12
C ASN A 525 -6.66 10.82 -1.19
N VAL A 526 -7.75 11.40 -0.71
CA VAL A 526 -7.99 12.84 -0.77
C VAL A 526 -8.02 13.41 0.64
N ASP A 527 -7.10 14.32 0.93
CA ASP A 527 -7.20 15.20 2.09
C ASP A 527 -8.26 16.27 1.80
N ARG A 528 -9.48 15.98 2.24
CA ARG A 528 -10.63 16.86 2.03
C ARG A 528 -10.50 18.19 2.75
N ALA A 529 -9.78 18.22 3.88
CA ALA A 529 -9.56 19.44 4.66
C ALA A 529 -8.52 20.38 4.02
N ARG A 530 -7.45 19.79 3.45
CA ARG A 530 -6.33 20.55 2.86
C ARG A 530 -6.39 20.65 1.35
N HIS A 531 -7.42 20.08 0.70
CA HIS A 531 -7.58 20.05 -0.77
C HIS A 531 -6.38 19.42 -1.49
N GLN A 532 -5.94 18.30 -1.04
CA GLN A 532 -4.78 17.59 -1.60
C GLN A 532 -5.14 16.17 -2.00
N VAL A 533 -4.60 15.71 -3.11
CA VAL A 533 -4.68 14.31 -3.53
C VAL A 533 -3.31 13.68 -3.31
N TRP A 534 -3.29 12.60 -2.56
CA TRP A 534 -2.09 11.82 -2.31
C TRP A 534 -2.14 10.51 -3.09
N VAL A 535 -1.07 10.21 -3.82
CA VAL A 535 -0.99 9.09 -4.77
C VAL A 535 0.31 8.34 -4.53
N ASN A 536 0.25 7.04 -4.44
CA ASN A 536 1.46 6.24 -4.37
C ASN A 536 2.02 5.91 -5.76
N GLY A 537 3.36 5.92 -5.88
CA GLY A 537 4.10 5.45 -7.04
C GLY A 537 4.70 4.09 -6.74
N THR A 538 4.17 3.04 -7.37
CA THR A 538 4.60 1.67 -7.05
C THR A 538 6.00 1.32 -7.55
N ASN A 539 6.44 1.92 -8.66
CA ASN A 539 7.76 1.62 -9.25
C ASN A 539 8.80 2.71 -8.97
N SER A 540 8.40 3.89 -8.50
CA SER A 540 9.29 5.01 -8.23
C SER A 540 9.78 5.09 -6.79
N ASP A 541 9.32 4.18 -5.91
CA ASP A 541 9.56 4.25 -4.47
C ASP A 541 9.26 5.64 -3.90
N SER A 542 8.10 6.20 -4.29
CA SER A 542 7.69 7.56 -3.93
C SER A 542 6.21 7.66 -3.67
N VAL A 543 5.81 8.68 -2.89
CA VAL A 543 4.42 9.12 -2.77
C VAL A 543 4.33 10.54 -3.31
N TYR A 544 3.30 10.82 -4.08
CA TYR A 544 3.07 12.12 -4.70
C TYR A 544 1.91 12.83 -4.03
N ARG A 545 2.05 14.16 -3.91
CA ARG A 545 0.97 15.05 -3.48
C ARG A 545 0.64 16.02 -4.61
N TYR A 546 -0.62 16.07 -5.00
CA TYR A 546 -1.17 17.08 -5.89
C TYR A 546 -2.01 18.06 -5.06
N ASP A 547 -1.64 19.33 -5.07
CA ASP A 547 -2.41 20.40 -4.46
C ASP A 547 -3.45 20.91 -5.47
N ILE A 548 -4.74 20.75 -5.14
CA ILE A 548 -5.83 21.05 -6.07
C ILE A 548 -5.94 22.54 -6.37
N ALA A 549 -5.63 23.40 -5.39
CA ALA A 549 -5.75 24.85 -5.53
C ALA A 549 -4.63 25.43 -6.39
N THR A 550 -3.39 25.02 -6.14
CA THR A 550 -2.21 25.54 -6.86
C THR A 550 -1.85 24.73 -8.10
N GLN A 551 -2.46 23.55 -8.28
CA GLN A 551 -2.15 22.59 -9.33
C GLN A 551 -0.69 22.11 -9.32
N ALA A 552 -0.03 22.20 -8.18
CA ALA A 552 1.37 21.85 -8.00
C ALA A 552 1.53 20.40 -7.50
N TRP A 553 2.58 19.75 -7.98
CA TRP A 553 3.00 18.43 -7.51
C TRP A 553 4.17 18.52 -6.53
N SER A 554 4.17 17.64 -5.55
CA SER A 554 5.31 17.36 -4.69
C SER A 554 5.55 15.84 -4.67
N MET A 555 6.82 15.42 -4.51
CA MET A 555 7.21 14.01 -4.42
C MET A 555 7.96 13.77 -3.12
N PHE A 556 7.67 12.64 -2.47
CA PHE A 556 8.29 12.18 -1.23
C PHE A 556 8.91 10.80 -1.47
N PRO A 557 10.24 10.70 -1.60
CA PRO A 557 10.93 9.43 -1.81
C PRO A 557 10.95 8.60 -0.53
N MET A 558 10.83 7.27 -0.66
CA MET A 558 10.89 6.34 0.48
C MET A 558 12.33 6.12 0.94
N GLN A 559 12.50 5.73 2.21
CA GLN A 559 13.83 5.41 2.75
C GLN A 559 14.40 4.12 2.17
N ARG A 560 13.53 3.14 1.91
CA ARG A 560 13.87 1.85 1.29
C ARG A 560 13.52 1.82 -0.17
N ARG A 561 14.22 0.99 -0.91
CA ARG A 561 13.93 0.68 -2.31
C ARG A 561 13.05 -0.56 -2.39
N VAL A 562 12.33 -0.70 -3.51
CA VAL A 562 11.43 -1.83 -3.82
C VAL A 562 10.27 -1.93 -2.82
N THR A 563 9.74 -0.78 -2.39
CA THR A 563 8.65 -0.71 -1.41
C THR A 563 7.32 -1.18 -1.97
N PHE A 564 7.01 -0.83 -3.23
CA PHE A 564 5.73 -1.17 -3.87
C PHE A 564 4.52 -0.83 -2.97
N THR A 565 4.37 0.45 -2.62
CA THR A 565 3.27 0.89 -1.75
C THR A 565 1.90 0.67 -2.38
N ARG A 566 0.87 0.32 -1.57
CA ARG A 566 -0.46 -0.04 -2.09
C ARG A 566 -1.59 0.83 -1.63
N ASP A 567 -1.73 1.11 -0.36
CA ASP A 567 -2.80 1.96 0.14
C ASP A 567 -2.24 3.29 0.65
N VAL A 568 -3.11 4.30 0.72
CA VAL A 568 -2.79 5.64 1.20
C VAL A 568 -3.88 6.07 2.16
N GLU A 569 -3.53 6.31 3.42
CA GLU A 569 -4.44 6.87 4.40
C GLU A 569 -3.89 8.18 4.97
N ILE A 570 -4.78 9.09 5.36
CA ILE A 570 -4.42 10.46 5.76
C ILE A 570 -5.02 10.76 7.13
N SER A 571 -4.17 11.13 8.08
CA SER A 571 -4.64 11.50 9.43
C SER A 571 -5.30 12.89 9.43
N PRO A 572 -6.14 13.20 10.42
CA PRO A 572 -6.69 14.54 10.59
C PRO A 572 -5.62 15.64 10.72
N LYS A 573 -4.42 15.29 11.16
CA LYS A 573 -3.27 16.20 11.25
C LYS A 573 -2.53 16.39 9.92
N GLY A 574 -2.89 15.64 8.86
CA GLY A 574 -2.26 15.71 7.54
C GLY A 574 -1.03 14.83 7.39
N GLN A 575 -0.77 13.93 8.32
CA GLN A 575 0.22 12.88 8.15
C GLN A 575 -0.34 11.83 7.19
N VAL A 576 0.50 11.33 6.31
CA VAL A 576 0.12 10.34 5.30
C VAL A 576 0.78 9.01 5.62
N TYR A 577 -0.02 7.96 5.60
CA TYR A 577 0.42 6.61 5.90
C TYR A 577 0.31 5.72 4.68
N VAL A 578 1.37 4.96 4.43
CA VAL A 578 1.42 3.91 3.40
C VAL A 578 2.14 2.69 3.97
N THR A 579 2.01 1.55 3.32
CA THR A 579 2.77 0.34 3.68
C THR A 579 3.68 -0.08 2.55
N SER A 580 4.85 -0.61 2.87
CA SER A 580 5.67 -1.33 1.92
C SER A 580 5.06 -2.71 1.70
N ALA A 581 4.63 -3.00 0.49
CA ALA A 581 3.79 -4.15 0.15
C ALA A 581 4.32 -4.97 -1.02
N SER A 582 5.63 -4.94 -1.26
CA SER A 582 6.25 -5.77 -2.30
C SER A 582 5.93 -7.24 -2.06
N PHE A 583 5.67 -7.98 -3.11
CA PHE A 583 5.25 -9.36 -3.04
C PHE A 583 6.26 -10.29 -3.71
N PRO A 584 6.96 -11.10 -2.94
CA PRO A 584 7.05 -11.16 -1.48
C PRO A 584 7.95 -10.07 -0.88
N SER A 585 7.89 -9.86 0.44
CA SER A 585 8.61 -8.79 1.14
C SER A 585 10.13 -8.92 1.08
N TRP A 586 10.70 -10.08 0.81
CA TRP A 586 12.17 -10.21 0.61
C TRP A 586 12.70 -9.44 -0.60
N HIS A 587 11.82 -8.91 -1.48
CA HIS A 587 12.23 -8.00 -2.56
C HIS A 587 12.56 -6.59 -2.07
N ILE A 588 11.99 -6.20 -0.92
CA ILE A 588 12.24 -4.89 -0.31
C ILE A 588 13.70 -4.84 0.15
N GLU A 589 14.33 -3.68 0.06
CA GLU A 589 15.64 -3.44 0.65
C GLU A 589 15.62 -3.88 2.13
N ASP A 590 16.61 -4.63 2.57
CA ASP A 590 16.71 -5.27 3.89
C ASP A 590 15.66 -6.37 4.17
N ALA A 591 14.87 -6.77 3.18
CA ALA A 591 13.79 -7.77 3.29
C ALA A 591 12.76 -7.46 4.40
N GLN A 592 12.61 -6.18 4.77
CA GLN A 592 11.82 -5.71 5.90
C GLN A 592 10.64 -4.86 5.44
N PRO A 593 9.40 -5.34 5.57
CA PRO A 593 8.22 -4.51 5.35
C PRO A 593 8.05 -3.49 6.47
N THR A 594 7.49 -2.34 6.13
CA THR A 594 7.31 -1.22 7.07
C THR A 594 5.93 -0.57 6.91
N LEU A 595 5.41 -0.07 8.02
CA LEU A 595 4.43 1.01 8.02
C LEU A 595 5.20 2.33 7.90
N ILE A 596 4.85 3.15 6.92
CA ILE A 596 5.52 4.40 6.59
C ILE A 596 4.61 5.57 6.90
N GLU A 597 5.11 6.55 7.64
CA GLU A 597 4.44 7.82 7.93
C GLU A 597 5.21 8.96 7.26
N ILE A 598 4.53 9.77 6.47
CA ILE A 598 5.07 10.98 5.86
C ILE A 598 4.40 12.18 6.54
N THR A 599 5.19 13.03 7.16
CA THR A 599 4.75 14.33 7.67
C THR A 599 5.27 15.41 6.72
N PRO A 600 4.44 15.91 5.80
CA PRO A 600 4.77 17.06 4.98
C PRO A 600 4.63 18.32 5.84
N ARG A 601 5.50 19.28 5.69
CA ARG A 601 5.38 20.61 6.31
C ARG A 601 5.24 21.68 5.24
#